data_040319f0d0c6b6271cb9c9eb50034409
#
_entry.id   040319f0d0c6b6271cb9c9eb50034409
#
_cell.length_a   1.000
_cell.length_b   1.000
_cell.length_c   1.000
_cell.angle_alpha   90.00
_cell.angle_beta   90.00
_cell.angle_gamma   90.00
#
_symmetry.space_group_name_H-M   'P 1'
#
loop_
_entity.id
_entity.type
_entity.pdbx_description
1 polymer ?
#
loop_
_entity_poly.entity_id
_entity_poly.type
_entity_poly.pdbx_seq_one_letter_code
_entity_poly.pdbx_strand_id
1 'polypeptide(L)'
;SPGCRWADTFNHLSCMTEAESFVHKIIKDIANITPVCERPHRAGDYAFNNIGLSSFFMLSSTMSDELRKEKNYYAVGGCGGNIAWHTENDQMEIADKNNLERDIKVYAASIIELCNCNILPFDWRNTVKEFNNTLNNYQKNSGEHFDLKISIEKLNQFEKSLNDFYSNIDDHKIEPSNANRIIMELARILIPLNFARDPRFTHDSAVPIPPLPTLSLCDEFNEIPSDLVGFAKNQLVRGQNRFISAIDQAIQLVI
;
A
#
# COMPACT_ATOMS: atom_id res chain seq x y z
N SER A 1 -14.25 9.64 -1.05
CA SER A 1 -15.42 10.08 -1.82
C SER A 1 -15.07 11.34 -2.59
N PRO A 2 -15.02 11.29 -3.91
CA PRO A 2 -14.71 12.46 -4.74
C PRO A 2 -15.82 13.50 -4.69
N GLY A 3 -15.46 14.77 -4.92
CA GLY A 3 -16.43 15.87 -5.07
C GLY A 3 -17.06 16.40 -3.79
N CYS A 4 -16.46 16.12 -2.64
CA CYS A 4 -16.97 16.65 -1.39
C CYS A 4 -16.54 18.12 -1.17
N ARG A 5 -17.42 18.88 -0.51
CA ARG A 5 -17.18 20.26 -0.12
C ARG A 5 -15.95 20.34 0.80
N TRP A 6 -15.07 21.30 0.51
CA TRP A 6 -13.80 21.53 1.21
C TRP A 6 -12.73 20.43 1.00
N ALA A 7 -12.99 19.42 0.18
CA ALA A 7 -12.00 18.40 -0.16
C ALA A 7 -11.06 18.93 -1.27
N ASP A 8 -10.20 19.85 -0.93
CA ASP A 8 -9.31 20.59 -1.83
C ASP A 8 -7.84 20.17 -1.75
N THR A 9 -7.51 19.20 -0.89
CA THR A 9 -6.18 18.61 -0.75
C THR A 9 -6.17 17.12 -1.07
N PHE A 10 -4.97 16.53 -1.16
CA PHE A 10 -4.72 15.09 -1.26
C PHE A 10 -3.73 14.65 -0.17
N ASN A 11 -3.91 15.18 1.06
CA ASN A 11 -2.96 14.96 2.16
C ASN A 11 -3.10 13.60 2.85
N HIS A 12 -4.22 12.90 2.65
CA HIS A 12 -4.49 11.57 3.21
C HIS A 12 -4.86 10.59 2.10
N LEU A 13 -4.09 10.59 1.03
CA LEU A 13 -4.37 9.79 -0.13
C LEU A 13 -4.02 8.31 0.12
N SER A 14 -5.01 7.43 0.08
CA SER A 14 -4.75 5.99 0.13
C SER A 14 -4.05 5.52 -1.13
N CYS A 15 -2.82 5.01 -1.00
CA CYS A 15 -2.01 4.54 -2.11
C CYS A 15 -1.06 3.44 -1.65
N MET A 16 -0.98 2.34 -2.40
CA MET A 16 0.08 1.35 -2.22
C MET A 16 1.40 1.89 -2.78
N THR A 17 2.51 1.52 -2.16
CA THR A 17 3.83 2.12 -2.42
C THR A 17 4.33 1.94 -3.85
N GLU A 18 4.00 0.84 -4.51
CA GLU A 18 4.35 0.61 -5.91
C GLU A 18 3.67 1.58 -6.89
N ALA A 19 2.52 2.14 -6.51
CA ALA A 19 1.75 3.09 -7.33
C ALA A 19 2.07 4.56 -7.02
N GLU A 20 2.85 4.85 -5.99
CA GLU A 20 3.07 6.21 -5.47
C GLU A 20 3.58 7.19 -6.53
N SER A 21 4.61 6.83 -7.28
CA SER A 21 5.19 7.70 -8.31
C SER A 21 4.19 8.03 -9.42
N PHE A 22 3.39 7.04 -9.84
CA PHE A 22 2.31 7.21 -10.81
C PHE A 22 1.23 8.17 -10.31
N VAL A 23 0.77 7.96 -9.09
CA VAL A 23 -0.27 8.78 -8.46
C VAL A 23 0.19 10.21 -8.26
N HIS A 24 1.43 10.41 -7.81
CA HIS A 24 2.03 11.75 -7.68
C HIS A 24 2.06 12.48 -9.00
N LYS A 25 2.49 11.81 -10.09
CA LYS A 25 2.49 12.40 -11.43
C LYS A 25 1.10 12.84 -11.85
N ILE A 26 0.11 11.96 -11.78
CA ILE A 26 -1.27 12.24 -12.22
C ILE A 26 -1.89 13.41 -11.45
N ILE A 27 -1.78 13.43 -10.13
CA ILE A 27 -2.37 14.49 -9.31
C ILE A 27 -1.65 15.82 -9.57
N LYS A 28 -0.33 15.79 -9.70
CA LYS A 28 0.44 16.99 -10.03
C LYS A 28 0.06 17.55 -11.38
N ASP A 29 -0.07 16.71 -12.40
CA ASP A 29 -0.38 17.13 -13.77
C ASP A 29 -1.81 17.67 -13.89
N ILE A 30 -2.79 17.07 -13.22
CA ILE A 30 -4.21 17.41 -13.34
C ILE A 30 -4.65 18.51 -12.36
N ALA A 31 -4.22 18.40 -11.09
CA ALA A 31 -4.68 19.28 -10.01
C ALA A 31 -3.62 20.31 -9.59
N ASN A 32 -2.38 20.17 -10.04
CA ASN A 32 -1.22 20.97 -9.59
C ASN A 32 -1.01 20.93 -8.06
N ILE A 33 -1.39 19.82 -7.42
CA ILE A 33 -1.22 19.55 -5.99
C ILE A 33 -0.15 18.47 -5.82
N THR A 34 0.66 18.56 -4.76
CA THR A 34 1.55 17.49 -4.34
C THR A 34 0.81 16.63 -3.32
N PRO A 35 0.47 15.38 -3.62
CA PRO A 35 -0.25 14.53 -2.67
C PRO A 35 0.68 14.02 -1.57
N VAL A 36 0.08 13.59 -0.45
CA VAL A 36 0.73 12.80 0.59
C VAL A 36 0.07 11.43 0.61
N CYS A 37 0.83 10.41 0.23
CA CYS A 37 0.36 9.04 0.20
C CYS A 37 0.41 8.41 1.58
N GLU A 38 -0.64 7.67 1.93
CA GLU A 38 -0.74 6.89 3.14
C GLU A 38 -1.07 5.44 2.80
N ARG A 39 -0.62 4.53 3.66
CA ARG A 39 -0.97 3.11 3.53
C ARG A 39 -2.49 2.94 3.49
N PRO A 40 -3.06 2.22 2.50
CA PRO A 40 -4.48 1.98 2.43
C PRO A 40 -5.02 1.31 3.70
N HIS A 41 -6.15 1.84 4.20
CA HIS A 41 -6.86 1.19 5.29
C HIS A 41 -7.47 -0.12 4.82
N ARG A 42 -7.51 -1.13 5.69
CA ARG A 42 -8.27 -2.34 5.42
C ARG A 42 -9.76 -2.09 5.64
N ALA A 43 -10.51 -2.31 4.59
CA ALA A 43 -11.96 -2.24 4.57
C ALA A 43 -12.52 -3.46 3.81
N GLY A 44 -13.67 -3.37 3.17
CA GLY A 44 -14.24 -4.45 2.37
C GLY A 44 -13.44 -4.86 1.13
N ASP A 45 -12.46 -4.07 0.74
CA ASP A 45 -11.56 -4.29 -0.40
C ASP A 45 -10.36 -5.20 -0.09
N TYR A 46 -10.18 -5.66 1.15
CA TYR A 46 -9.07 -6.56 1.51
C TYR A 46 -9.02 -7.85 0.69
N ALA A 47 -10.15 -8.28 0.13
CA ALA A 47 -10.20 -9.43 -0.77
C ALA A 47 -9.36 -9.21 -2.04
N PHE A 48 -9.31 -7.99 -2.57
CA PHE A 48 -8.45 -7.62 -3.70
C PHE A 48 -6.97 -7.63 -3.33
N ASN A 49 -6.64 -7.22 -2.11
CA ASN A 49 -5.27 -7.31 -1.59
C ASN A 49 -4.82 -8.78 -1.50
N ASN A 50 -5.72 -9.67 -1.11
CA ASN A 50 -5.42 -11.10 -0.96
C ASN A 50 -5.17 -11.82 -2.29
N ILE A 51 -5.64 -11.29 -3.42
CA ILE A 51 -5.34 -11.80 -4.76
C ILE A 51 -4.29 -10.99 -5.52
N GLY A 52 -3.71 -9.97 -4.88
CA GLY A 52 -2.58 -9.20 -5.39
C GLY A 52 -2.97 -8.14 -6.42
N LEU A 53 -4.01 -7.37 -6.16
CA LEU A 53 -4.36 -6.19 -6.96
C LEU A 53 -3.82 -4.93 -6.27
N SER A 54 -3.03 -4.14 -7.01
CA SER A 54 -2.59 -2.81 -6.58
C SER A 54 -3.78 -1.88 -6.38
N SER A 55 -3.75 -1.09 -5.32
CA SER A 55 -4.83 -0.18 -4.94
C SER A 55 -4.31 1.23 -4.70
N PHE A 56 -5.05 2.20 -5.20
CA PHE A 56 -4.87 3.63 -4.95
C PHE A 56 -6.23 4.34 -5.09
N PHE A 57 -6.37 5.54 -4.46
CA PHE A 57 -7.60 6.33 -4.45
C PHE A 57 -8.80 5.72 -3.71
N MET A 58 -8.64 4.75 -2.83
CA MET A 58 -9.71 4.36 -1.92
C MET A 58 -10.18 5.57 -1.10
N LEU A 59 -9.23 6.36 -0.57
CA LEU A 59 -9.43 7.75 -0.14
C LEU A 59 -8.62 8.63 -1.08
N SER A 60 -9.24 9.65 -1.66
CA SER A 60 -8.62 10.56 -2.63
C SER A 60 -8.52 11.98 -2.08
N SER A 61 -9.32 12.91 -2.58
CA SER A 61 -9.34 14.28 -2.07
C SER A 61 -9.98 14.37 -0.68
N THR A 62 -9.45 15.27 0.15
CA THR A 62 -9.93 15.52 1.51
C THR A 62 -9.74 16.99 1.89
N MET A 63 -10.48 17.44 2.91
CA MET A 63 -10.19 18.74 3.52
C MET A 63 -8.86 18.71 4.26
N SER A 64 -8.20 19.86 4.36
CA SER A 64 -6.96 19.98 5.12
C SER A 64 -7.19 19.76 6.61
N ASP A 65 -6.15 19.31 7.33
CA ASP A 65 -6.20 19.16 8.78
C ASP A 65 -6.42 20.48 9.51
N GLU A 66 -5.91 21.58 8.96
CA GLU A 66 -6.10 22.93 9.50
C GLU A 66 -7.59 23.30 9.45
N LEU A 67 -8.23 23.13 8.29
CA LEU A 67 -9.65 23.42 8.12
C LEU A 67 -10.52 22.50 8.97
N ARG A 68 -10.15 21.21 9.08
CA ARG A 68 -10.85 20.26 9.95
C ARG A 68 -10.83 20.70 11.41
N LYS A 69 -9.66 21.14 11.90
CA LYS A 69 -9.49 21.67 13.27
C LYS A 69 -10.25 22.97 13.48
N GLU A 70 -10.19 23.91 12.52
CA GLU A 70 -10.93 25.17 12.57
C GLU A 70 -12.45 24.94 12.69
N LYS A 71 -12.98 23.94 11.96
CA LYS A 71 -14.39 23.55 12.03
C LYS A 71 -14.75 22.71 13.26
N ASN A 72 -13.76 22.36 14.07
CA ASN A 72 -13.94 21.44 15.20
C ASN A 72 -14.54 20.09 14.79
N TYR A 73 -14.13 19.56 13.63
CA TYR A 73 -14.57 18.27 13.12
C TYR A 73 -13.66 17.14 13.61
N TYR A 74 -14.26 16.01 14.01
CA TYR A 74 -13.49 14.80 14.23
C TYR A 74 -13.07 14.16 12.90
N ALA A 75 -12.05 13.31 12.93
CA ALA A 75 -11.56 12.63 11.73
C ALA A 75 -12.57 11.55 11.29
N VAL A 76 -12.88 11.55 9.98
CA VAL A 76 -13.69 10.51 9.32
C VAL A 76 -12.96 9.98 8.09
N GLY A 77 -13.21 8.72 7.75
CA GLY A 77 -12.53 8.02 6.67
C GLY A 77 -13.18 8.18 5.29
N GLY A 78 -14.10 9.12 5.09
CA GLY A 78 -14.78 9.29 3.81
C GLY A 78 -15.36 10.69 3.64
N CYS A 79 -16.14 10.91 2.57
CA CYS A 79 -16.76 12.19 2.23
C CYS A 79 -15.78 13.38 2.27
N GLY A 80 -14.55 13.17 1.76
CA GLY A 80 -13.50 14.19 1.79
C GLY A 80 -13.15 14.72 3.19
N GLY A 81 -13.32 13.89 4.22
CA GLY A 81 -13.12 14.28 5.62
C GLY A 81 -14.32 15.04 6.24
N ASN A 82 -15.45 15.15 5.53
CA ASN A 82 -16.66 15.78 6.06
C ASN A 82 -17.41 14.87 7.03
N ILE A 83 -17.76 15.39 8.20
CA ILE A 83 -18.48 14.63 9.25
C ILE A 83 -19.90 14.21 8.88
N ALA A 84 -20.46 14.70 7.77
CA ALA A 84 -21.72 14.22 7.21
C ALA A 84 -21.64 12.75 6.72
N TRP A 85 -20.43 12.21 6.51
CA TRP A 85 -20.21 10.85 6.04
C TRP A 85 -20.96 9.81 6.88
N HIS A 86 -21.74 8.96 6.19
CA HIS A 86 -22.59 7.92 6.78
C HIS A 86 -23.67 8.46 7.74
N THR A 87 -24.12 9.68 7.53
CA THR A 87 -25.27 10.28 8.27
C THR A 87 -26.33 10.78 7.31
N GLU A 88 -27.53 11.11 7.83
CA GLU A 88 -28.60 11.73 7.07
C GLU A 88 -28.26 13.13 6.54
N ASN A 89 -27.16 13.72 7.00
CA ASN A 89 -26.68 15.03 6.57
C ASN A 89 -25.77 14.95 5.33
N ASP A 90 -25.46 13.76 4.82
CA ASP A 90 -24.70 13.57 3.58
C ASP A 90 -25.63 13.78 2.37
N GLN A 91 -26.00 15.03 2.15
CA GLN A 91 -26.94 15.49 1.14
C GLN A 91 -26.22 16.34 0.07
N MET A 92 -26.98 16.90 -0.88
CA MET A 92 -26.42 17.66 -2.01
C MET A 92 -25.57 18.87 -1.58
N GLU A 93 -25.86 19.45 -0.42
CA GLU A 93 -25.11 20.59 0.13
C GLU A 93 -23.66 20.24 0.49
N ILE A 94 -23.37 18.94 0.66
CA ILE A 94 -22.01 18.44 0.92
C ILE A 94 -21.23 18.26 -0.38
N ALA A 95 -21.89 18.24 -1.52
CA ALA A 95 -21.22 18.17 -2.82
C ALA A 95 -20.65 19.54 -3.24
N ASP A 96 -19.53 19.50 -3.95
CA ASP A 96 -18.91 20.64 -4.61
C ASP A 96 -18.58 20.29 -6.06
N LYS A 97 -19.15 21.06 -6.98
CA LYS A 97 -19.00 20.79 -8.42
C LYS A 97 -17.56 20.89 -8.90
N ASN A 98 -16.79 21.87 -8.40
CA ASN A 98 -15.41 22.09 -8.85
C ASN A 98 -14.50 20.96 -8.35
N ASN A 99 -14.67 20.55 -7.10
CA ASN A 99 -13.96 19.39 -6.54
C ASN A 99 -14.33 18.10 -7.28
N LEU A 100 -15.61 17.89 -7.59
CA LEU A 100 -16.06 16.74 -8.36
C LEU A 100 -15.44 16.71 -9.77
N GLU A 101 -15.44 17.85 -10.46
CA GLU A 101 -14.85 17.95 -11.80
C GLU A 101 -13.33 17.68 -11.78
N ARG A 102 -12.62 18.22 -10.80
CA ARG A 102 -11.19 17.95 -10.60
C ARG A 102 -10.95 16.46 -10.34
N ASP A 103 -11.70 15.88 -9.42
CA ASP A 103 -11.53 14.48 -9.01
C ASP A 103 -11.88 13.53 -10.17
N ILE A 104 -12.93 13.82 -10.95
CA ILE A 104 -13.25 13.06 -12.18
C ILE A 104 -12.07 13.10 -13.16
N LYS A 105 -11.44 14.28 -13.35
CA LYS A 105 -10.27 14.42 -14.24
C LYS A 105 -9.09 13.57 -13.75
N VAL A 106 -8.84 13.53 -12.44
CA VAL A 106 -7.79 12.70 -11.85
C VAL A 106 -8.06 11.20 -12.10
N TYR A 107 -9.28 10.73 -11.85
CA TYR A 107 -9.65 9.34 -12.13
C TYR A 107 -9.60 9.00 -13.62
N ALA A 108 -10.15 9.85 -14.47
CA ALA A 108 -10.13 9.65 -15.92
C ALA A 108 -8.71 9.61 -16.48
N ALA A 109 -7.84 10.54 -16.07
CA ALA A 109 -6.44 10.56 -16.46
C ALA A 109 -5.70 9.29 -16.01
N SER A 110 -5.96 8.82 -14.79
CA SER A 110 -5.37 7.57 -14.28
C SER A 110 -5.76 6.37 -15.14
N ILE A 111 -7.04 6.24 -15.48
CA ILE A 111 -7.54 5.14 -16.33
C ILE A 111 -6.92 5.22 -17.73
N ILE A 112 -6.92 6.41 -18.34
CA ILE A 112 -6.38 6.62 -19.70
C ILE A 112 -4.88 6.28 -19.72
N GLU A 113 -4.11 6.74 -18.74
CA GLU A 113 -2.67 6.47 -18.68
C GLU A 113 -2.40 4.97 -18.51
N LEU A 114 -3.09 4.29 -17.58
CA LEU A 114 -2.92 2.86 -17.35
C LEU A 114 -3.35 2.00 -18.55
N CYS A 115 -4.39 2.40 -19.27
CA CYS A 115 -4.85 1.66 -20.44
C CYS A 115 -3.98 1.86 -21.69
N ASN A 116 -3.19 2.94 -21.75
CA ASN A 116 -2.39 3.29 -22.92
C ASN A 116 -0.87 3.20 -22.68
N CYS A 117 -0.42 2.93 -21.45
CA CYS A 117 1.01 2.79 -21.18
C CYS A 117 1.60 1.53 -21.82
N ASN A 118 2.80 1.62 -22.35
CA ASN A 118 3.54 0.46 -22.84
C ASN A 118 4.03 -0.42 -21.69
N ILE A 119 4.50 0.21 -20.61
CA ILE A 119 4.94 -0.44 -19.37
C ILE A 119 4.06 0.07 -18.23
N LEU A 120 3.53 -0.85 -17.41
CA LEU A 120 2.75 -0.52 -16.23
C LEU A 120 3.60 0.33 -15.26
N PRO A 121 3.08 1.47 -14.78
CA PRO A 121 3.85 2.44 -13.99
C PRO A 121 3.92 2.05 -12.50
N PHE A 122 4.02 0.76 -12.20
CA PHE A 122 4.16 0.25 -10.83
C PHE A 122 5.64 -0.06 -10.54
N ASP A 123 6.18 0.57 -9.50
CA ASP A 123 7.57 0.42 -9.11
C ASP A 123 7.70 -0.35 -7.77
N TRP A 124 8.00 -1.63 -7.86
CA TRP A 124 8.14 -2.51 -6.71
C TRP A 124 9.36 -2.21 -5.84
N ARG A 125 10.30 -1.37 -6.30
CA ARG A 125 11.43 -0.90 -5.48
C ARG A 125 10.94 -0.09 -4.28
N ASN A 126 9.82 0.64 -4.41
CA ASN A 126 9.19 1.35 -3.30
C ASN A 126 8.66 0.38 -2.24
N THR A 127 8.05 -0.73 -2.65
CA THR A 127 7.58 -1.79 -1.73
C THR A 127 8.75 -2.49 -1.03
N VAL A 128 9.86 -2.74 -1.75
CA VAL A 128 11.08 -3.28 -1.14
C VAL A 128 11.64 -2.34 -0.09
N LYS A 129 11.63 -1.04 -0.34
CA LYS A 129 12.03 -0.02 0.65
C LYS A 129 11.12 -0.03 1.89
N GLU A 130 9.81 -0.16 1.70
CA GLU A 130 8.85 -0.33 2.81
C GLU A 130 9.18 -1.58 3.63
N PHE A 131 9.43 -2.72 2.95
CA PHE A 131 9.79 -3.98 3.62
C PHE A 131 11.11 -3.88 4.38
N ASN A 132 12.14 -3.24 3.82
CA ASN A 132 13.41 -3.01 4.49
C ASN A 132 13.24 -2.20 5.78
N ASN A 133 12.51 -1.09 5.70
CA ASN A 133 12.21 -0.26 6.87
C ASN A 133 11.46 -1.05 7.95
N THR A 134 10.46 -1.83 7.53
CA THR A 134 9.62 -2.65 8.41
C THR A 134 10.45 -3.74 9.10
N LEU A 135 11.23 -4.53 8.35
CA LEU A 135 12.05 -5.60 8.91
C LEU A 135 13.11 -5.07 9.89
N ASN A 136 13.74 -3.92 9.58
CA ASN A 136 14.70 -3.30 10.47
C ASN A 136 14.05 -2.83 11.78
N ASN A 137 12.83 -2.25 11.70
CA ASN A 137 12.07 -1.88 12.89
C ASN A 137 11.67 -3.11 13.71
N TYR A 138 11.17 -4.16 13.06
CA TYR A 138 10.82 -5.42 13.70
C TYR A 138 12.02 -6.09 14.35
N GLN A 139 13.18 -6.12 13.70
CA GLN A 139 14.41 -6.64 14.31
C GLN A 139 14.84 -5.82 15.53
N LYS A 140 14.76 -4.49 15.45
CA LYS A 140 15.09 -3.62 16.57
C LYS A 140 14.17 -3.88 17.78
N ASN A 141 12.87 -4.04 17.54
CA ASN A 141 11.87 -4.19 18.60
C ASN A 141 11.85 -5.60 19.20
N SER A 142 12.07 -6.64 18.40
CA SER A 142 12.19 -8.02 18.89
C SER A 142 13.55 -8.31 19.55
N GLY A 143 14.59 -7.49 19.32
CA GLY A 143 15.91 -7.63 19.90
C GLY A 143 16.54 -9.01 19.65
N GLU A 144 16.98 -9.67 20.72
CA GLU A 144 17.56 -11.01 20.67
C GLU A 144 16.50 -12.13 20.73
N HIS A 145 15.22 -11.78 20.90
CA HIS A 145 14.15 -12.77 21.04
C HIS A 145 13.79 -13.47 19.74
N PHE A 146 13.92 -12.75 18.60
CA PHE A 146 13.68 -13.28 17.28
C PHE A 146 14.61 -12.67 16.23
N ASP A 147 15.26 -13.50 15.41
CA ASP A 147 16.26 -13.09 14.42
C ASP A 147 15.64 -13.03 13.01
N LEU A 148 15.63 -11.83 12.43
CA LEU A 148 15.16 -11.56 11.06
C LEU A 148 16.30 -11.43 10.03
N LYS A 149 17.56 -11.69 10.42
CA LYS A 149 18.73 -11.50 9.56
C LYS A 149 18.58 -12.22 8.21
N ILE A 150 18.12 -13.47 8.20
CA ILE A 150 17.92 -14.25 6.96
C ILE A 150 16.87 -13.56 6.07
N SER A 151 15.79 -13.01 6.64
CA SER A 151 14.77 -12.27 5.88
C SER A 151 15.33 -11.00 5.26
N ILE A 152 16.15 -10.25 5.99
CA ILE A 152 16.80 -9.03 5.52
C ILE A 152 17.81 -9.36 4.40
N GLU A 153 18.64 -10.37 4.58
CA GLU A 153 19.59 -10.83 3.57
C GLU A 153 18.88 -11.27 2.27
N LYS A 154 17.76 -11.98 2.39
CA LYS A 154 16.95 -12.41 1.26
C LYS A 154 16.30 -11.23 0.53
N LEU A 155 15.79 -10.25 1.28
CA LEU A 155 15.23 -9.02 0.71
C LEU A 155 16.30 -8.22 -0.06
N ASN A 156 17.52 -8.12 0.48
CA ASN A 156 18.63 -7.45 -0.22
C ASN A 156 19.02 -8.14 -1.54
N GLN A 157 18.93 -9.48 -1.59
CA GLN A 157 19.11 -10.21 -2.86
C GLN A 157 18.02 -9.86 -3.87
N PHE A 158 16.76 -9.81 -3.43
CA PHE A 158 15.65 -9.41 -4.28
C PHE A 158 15.79 -7.97 -4.77
N GLU A 159 16.15 -7.03 -3.89
CA GLU A 159 16.37 -5.63 -4.25
C GLU A 159 17.38 -5.49 -5.41
N LYS A 160 18.48 -6.24 -5.35
CA LYS A 160 19.47 -6.25 -6.42
C LYS A 160 18.87 -6.76 -7.74
N SER A 161 18.26 -7.93 -7.73
CA SER A 161 17.65 -8.50 -8.95
C SER A 161 16.54 -7.62 -9.51
N LEU A 162 15.76 -6.97 -8.64
CA LEU A 162 14.69 -6.06 -9.03
C LEU A 162 15.24 -4.77 -9.68
N ASN A 163 16.34 -4.22 -9.16
CA ASN A 163 17.02 -3.09 -9.78
C ASN A 163 17.56 -3.44 -11.18
N ASP A 164 18.16 -4.62 -11.34
CA ASP A 164 18.61 -5.11 -12.64
C ASP A 164 17.43 -5.29 -13.62
N PHE A 165 16.29 -5.81 -13.14
CA PHE A 165 15.05 -5.95 -13.93
C PHE A 165 14.56 -4.59 -14.47
N TYR A 166 14.41 -3.58 -13.60
CA TYR A 166 13.98 -2.24 -14.04
C TYR A 166 15.01 -1.57 -14.95
N SER A 167 16.31 -1.74 -14.69
CA SER A 167 17.36 -1.24 -15.59
C SER A 167 17.27 -1.89 -16.98
N ASN A 168 16.95 -3.18 -17.06
CA ASN A 168 16.76 -3.87 -18.33
C ASN A 168 15.49 -3.42 -19.07
N ILE A 169 14.44 -2.98 -18.36
CA ILE A 169 13.28 -2.33 -18.97
C ILE A 169 13.69 -0.98 -19.57
N ASP A 170 14.40 -0.14 -18.79
CA ASP A 170 14.86 1.18 -19.22
C ASP A 170 15.78 1.09 -20.45
N ASP A 171 16.65 0.08 -20.49
CA ASP A 171 17.55 -0.23 -21.60
C ASP A 171 16.84 -0.91 -22.80
N HIS A 172 15.53 -1.10 -22.76
CA HIS A 172 14.73 -1.80 -23.78
C HIS A 172 15.18 -3.25 -24.07
N LYS A 173 15.74 -3.94 -23.08
CA LYS A 173 16.19 -5.34 -23.19
C LYS A 173 15.07 -6.34 -22.93
N ILE A 174 13.93 -5.90 -22.38
CA ILE A 174 12.77 -6.73 -22.07
C ILE A 174 11.58 -6.22 -22.88
N GLU A 175 10.90 -7.14 -23.57
CA GLU A 175 9.67 -6.82 -24.29
C GLU A 175 8.58 -6.31 -23.34
N PRO A 176 7.84 -5.23 -23.69
CA PRO A 176 6.83 -4.62 -22.82
C PRO A 176 5.79 -5.61 -22.27
N SER A 177 5.33 -6.55 -23.09
CA SER A 177 4.37 -7.58 -22.68
C SER A 177 4.92 -8.50 -21.58
N ASN A 178 6.22 -8.86 -21.67
CA ASN A 178 6.87 -9.67 -20.67
C ASN A 178 7.15 -8.88 -19.39
N ALA A 179 7.60 -7.62 -19.51
CA ALA A 179 7.78 -6.73 -18.37
C ALA A 179 6.48 -6.55 -17.59
N ASN A 180 5.37 -6.26 -18.28
CA ASN A 180 4.05 -6.10 -17.67
C ASN A 180 3.57 -7.38 -16.99
N ARG A 181 3.80 -8.55 -17.61
CA ARG A 181 3.48 -9.84 -16.99
C ARG A 181 4.24 -10.01 -15.67
N ILE A 182 5.54 -9.73 -15.65
CA ILE A 182 6.36 -9.83 -14.43
C ILE A 182 5.88 -8.83 -13.38
N ILE A 183 5.62 -7.57 -13.72
CA ILE A 183 5.10 -6.55 -12.81
C ILE A 183 3.79 -7.01 -12.16
N MET A 184 2.87 -7.62 -12.93
CA MET A 184 1.60 -8.15 -12.39
C MET A 184 1.80 -9.41 -11.54
N GLU A 185 2.73 -10.30 -11.88
CA GLU A 185 3.03 -11.47 -11.06
C GLU A 185 3.69 -11.07 -9.72
N LEU A 186 4.56 -10.04 -9.72
CA LEU A 186 5.08 -9.46 -8.49
C LEU A 186 3.96 -8.95 -7.59
N ALA A 187 2.91 -8.32 -8.15
CA ALA A 187 1.74 -7.88 -7.38
C ALA A 187 1.08 -9.05 -6.63
N ARG A 188 0.92 -10.20 -7.30
CA ARG A 188 0.31 -11.41 -6.73
C ARG A 188 1.11 -12.03 -5.60
N ILE A 189 2.40 -11.73 -5.52
CA ILE A 189 3.30 -12.20 -4.46
C ILE A 189 3.40 -11.16 -3.34
N LEU A 190 3.71 -9.90 -3.69
CA LEU A 190 4.12 -8.89 -2.72
C LEU A 190 2.94 -8.24 -1.99
N ILE A 191 1.79 -8.03 -2.67
CA ILE A 191 0.63 -7.41 -2.03
C ILE A 191 0.04 -8.31 -0.93
N PRO A 192 -0.25 -9.60 -1.16
CA PRO A 192 -0.70 -10.46 -0.07
C PRO A 192 0.31 -10.61 1.06
N LEU A 193 1.61 -10.55 0.76
CA LEU A 193 2.65 -10.56 1.77
C LEU A 193 2.60 -9.31 2.67
N ASN A 194 2.31 -8.15 2.07
CA ASN A 194 2.26 -6.85 2.73
C ASN A 194 0.93 -6.59 3.46
N PHE A 195 -0.19 -7.08 2.93
CA PHE A 195 -1.53 -6.68 3.36
C PHE A 195 -2.41 -7.82 3.91
N ALA A 196 -1.99 -9.09 3.87
CA ALA A 196 -2.79 -10.20 4.34
C ALA A 196 -2.08 -11.00 5.44
N ARG A 197 -2.77 -11.18 6.58
CA ARG A 197 -2.30 -12.02 7.68
C ARG A 197 -2.58 -13.49 7.39
N ASP A 198 -3.80 -13.77 6.97
CA ASP A 198 -4.29 -15.13 6.74
C ASP A 198 -4.01 -15.64 5.32
N PRO A 199 -4.08 -16.96 5.10
CA PRO A 199 -3.94 -17.54 3.77
C PRO A 199 -5.00 -17.03 2.78
N ARG A 200 -4.70 -17.13 1.47
CA ARG A 200 -5.63 -16.80 0.42
C ARG A 200 -6.94 -17.59 0.57
N PHE A 201 -8.06 -16.92 0.31
CA PHE A 201 -9.43 -17.46 0.38
C PHE A 201 -9.94 -17.79 1.79
N THR A 202 -9.24 -17.38 2.83
CA THR A 202 -9.76 -17.40 4.21
C THR A 202 -10.21 -16.01 4.63
N HIS A 203 -11.06 -15.94 5.65
CA HIS A 203 -11.46 -14.65 6.23
C HIS A 203 -10.29 -14.03 6.98
N ASP A 204 -10.03 -12.77 6.70
CA ASP A 204 -9.06 -11.96 7.41
C ASP A 204 -9.72 -10.64 7.83
N SER A 205 -9.58 -10.25 9.09
CA SER A 205 -10.32 -9.13 9.67
C SER A 205 -10.01 -7.81 8.96
N ALA A 206 -11.05 -7.01 8.71
CA ALA A 206 -10.96 -5.65 8.17
C ALA A 206 -10.54 -4.65 9.26
N VAL A 207 -9.36 -4.84 9.84
CA VAL A 207 -8.76 -3.96 10.84
C VAL A 207 -7.46 -3.38 10.31
N PRO A 208 -7.04 -2.18 10.74
CA PRO A 208 -5.71 -1.67 10.41
C PRO A 208 -4.64 -2.66 10.83
N ILE A 209 -3.77 -3.03 9.91
CA ILE A 209 -2.61 -3.89 10.18
C ILE A 209 -1.35 -3.26 9.61
N PRO A 210 -0.21 -3.42 10.30
CA PRO A 210 1.07 -2.91 9.82
C PRO A 210 1.55 -3.67 8.57
N PRO A 211 2.57 -3.17 7.86
CA PRO A 211 3.24 -3.92 6.81
C PRO A 211 3.77 -5.27 7.32
N LEU A 212 3.81 -6.27 6.43
CA LEU A 212 4.27 -7.63 6.76
C LEU A 212 3.56 -8.21 8.00
N PRO A 213 2.22 -8.27 8.02
CA PRO A 213 1.44 -8.51 9.23
C PRO A 213 1.68 -9.87 9.89
N THR A 214 2.24 -10.85 9.18
CA THR A 214 2.64 -12.14 9.75
C THR A 214 3.90 -12.07 10.62
N LEU A 215 4.62 -10.95 10.56
CA LEU A 215 5.81 -10.66 11.38
C LEU A 215 5.55 -9.55 12.43
N SER A 216 4.35 -8.96 12.46
CA SER A 216 4.05 -7.81 13.31
C SER A 216 4.16 -8.07 14.83
N LEU A 217 4.09 -9.33 15.26
CA LEU A 217 4.36 -9.69 16.66
C LEU A 217 5.77 -9.31 17.14
N CYS A 218 6.70 -9.02 16.23
CA CYS A 218 8.02 -8.48 16.58
C CYS A 218 7.92 -7.11 17.26
N ASP A 219 6.95 -6.27 16.90
CA ASP A 219 6.76 -4.95 17.51
C ASP A 219 6.32 -5.03 18.98
N GLU A 220 5.51 -6.02 19.31
CA GLU A 220 4.88 -6.21 20.62
C GLU A 220 5.56 -7.32 21.43
N PHE A 221 6.73 -7.83 20.97
CA PHE A 221 7.32 -9.05 21.54
C PHE A 221 7.60 -8.91 23.04
N ASN A 222 8.03 -7.75 23.49
CA ASN A 222 8.34 -7.49 24.90
C ASN A 222 7.08 -7.40 25.78
N GLU A 223 5.89 -7.27 25.21
CA GLU A 223 4.60 -7.21 25.91
C GLU A 223 3.94 -8.60 26.00
N ILE A 224 4.52 -9.61 25.33
CA ILE A 224 3.96 -10.97 25.30
C ILE A 224 4.17 -11.64 26.66
N PRO A 225 3.10 -12.16 27.30
CA PRO A 225 3.20 -12.95 28.52
C PRO A 225 4.16 -14.14 28.37
N SER A 226 4.94 -14.41 29.42
CA SER A 226 6.03 -15.42 29.37
C SER A 226 5.58 -16.83 28.98
N ASP A 227 4.37 -17.21 29.33
CA ASP A 227 3.73 -18.49 28.98
C ASP A 227 3.29 -18.56 27.50
N LEU A 228 3.14 -17.42 26.82
CA LEU A 228 2.75 -17.31 25.40
C LEU A 228 3.95 -17.11 24.45
N VAL A 229 5.15 -16.83 24.97
CA VAL A 229 6.35 -16.56 24.13
C VAL A 229 6.65 -17.70 23.16
N GLY A 230 6.47 -18.96 23.55
CA GLY A 230 6.69 -20.11 22.69
C GLY A 230 5.73 -20.13 21.49
N PHE A 231 4.46 -19.79 21.71
CA PHE A 231 3.45 -19.68 20.63
C PHE A 231 3.76 -18.52 19.69
N ALA A 232 4.14 -17.37 20.23
CA ALA A 232 4.53 -16.20 19.45
C ALA A 232 5.73 -16.48 18.55
N LYS A 233 6.78 -17.12 19.08
CA LYS A 233 7.94 -17.56 18.28
C LYS A 233 7.55 -18.49 17.15
N ASN A 234 6.67 -19.46 17.39
CA ASN A 234 6.18 -20.37 16.34
C ASN A 234 5.42 -19.63 15.24
N GLN A 235 4.62 -18.62 15.59
CA GLN A 235 3.94 -17.78 14.59
C GLN A 235 4.93 -16.95 13.77
N LEU A 236 5.92 -16.35 14.42
CA LEU A 236 6.98 -15.59 13.74
C LEU A 236 7.81 -16.47 12.80
N VAL A 237 8.17 -17.70 13.19
CA VAL A 237 8.87 -18.66 12.30
C VAL A 237 8.02 -18.95 11.05
N ARG A 238 6.71 -19.17 11.20
CA ARG A 238 5.82 -19.39 10.06
C ARG A 238 5.74 -18.15 9.16
N GLY A 239 5.63 -16.95 9.77
CA GLY A 239 5.65 -15.67 9.06
C GLY A 239 6.95 -15.45 8.29
N GLN A 240 8.09 -15.74 8.92
CA GLN A 240 9.41 -15.65 8.30
C GLN A 240 9.56 -16.63 7.12
N ASN A 241 9.14 -17.88 7.28
CA ASN A 241 9.16 -18.86 6.20
C ASN A 241 8.26 -18.44 5.03
N ARG A 242 7.07 -17.88 5.31
CA ARG A 242 6.19 -17.31 4.28
C ARG A 242 6.88 -16.16 3.54
N PHE A 243 7.52 -15.26 4.28
CA PHE A 243 8.25 -14.13 3.71
C PHE A 243 9.38 -14.60 2.80
N ILE A 244 10.26 -15.47 3.28
CA ILE A 244 11.41 -15.99 2.53
C ILE A 244 10.95 -16.70 1.26
N SER A 245 9.94 -17.58 1.35
CA SER A 245 9.39 -18.30 0.21
C SER A 245 8.79 -17.36 -0.84
N ALA A 246 8.09 -16.30 -0.41
CA ALA A 246 7.53 -15.31 -1.32
C ALA A 246 8.62 -14.48 -2.02
N ILE A 247 9.65 -14.06 -1.29
CA ILE A 247 10.77 -13.31 -1.87
C ILE A 247 11.60 -14.20 -2.82
N ASP A 248 11.80 -15.49 -2.51
CA ASP A 248 12.45 -16.42 -3.45
C ASP A 248 11.67 -16.56 -4.76
N GLN A 249 10.34 -16.65 -4.70
CA GLN A 249 9.49 -16.64 -5.91
C GLN A 249 9.63 -15.32 -6.68
N ALA A 250 9.65 -14.18 -5.99
CA ALA A 250 9.81 -12.86 -6.63
C ALA A 250 11.19 -12.73 -7.32
N ILE A 251 12.27 -13.24 -6.70
CA ILE A 251 13.61 -13.29 -7.31
C ILE A 251 13.56 -14.09 -8.61
N GLN A 252 12.96 -15.29 -8.60
CA GLN A 252 12.89 -16.15 -9.78
C GLN A 252 12.11 -15.53 -10.95
N LEU A 253 11.20 -14.59 -10.68
CA LEU A 253 10.46 -13.91 -11.74
C LEU A 253 11.28 -12.85 -12.46
N VAL A 254 12.24 -12.22 -11.79
CA VAL A 254 12.97 -11.04 -12.29
C VAL A 254 14.37 -11.34 -12.82
N ILE A 255 14.84 -12.58 -12.64
CA ILE A 255 16.10 -13.09 -13.21
C ILE A 255 15.82 -13.85 -14.51
#